data_619ffcffe042229e0eef7d90f8504989
#
_entry.id   619ffcffe042229e0eef7d90f8504989
#
_cell.length_a   1.000
_cell.length_b   1.000
_cell.length_c   1.000
_cell.angle_alpha   90.00
_cell.angle_beta   90.00
_cell.angle_gamma   90.00
#
_symmetry.space_group_name_H-M   'P 1'
#
loop_
_entity.id
_entity.type
_entity.pdbx_description
1 polymer ?
#
loop_
_entity_poly.entity_id
_entity_poly.type
_entity_poly.pdbx_seq_one_letter_code
_entity_poly.pdbx_strand_id
1 'polypeptide(L)'
;VASRASVRAEVVVTDDPRAVAGAAGRPPTYAVPARLRLLATAEVRVHARTRVLVLGSHPGWRGLLPGQAVAVRARILPARGGDLRSAVLSASAEPARLGRASLPQRIAGRLRAGLQAACEPLPDAPGGLLPGLVVGDTSRLDPALEADFRTTGLTHLTAVSGSNCLIVMGAM
;
A
#
# COMPACT_ATOMS: atom_id res chain seq x y z
N VAL A 1 4.68 27.83 8.27
CA VAL A 1 3.29 27.83 7.80
C VAL A 1 3.21 26.75 6.74
N ALA A 2 2.75 25.53 7.10
CA ALA A 2 2.58 24.44 6.14
C ALA A 2 1.44 24.83 5.18
N SER A 3 1.80 25.07 3.92
CA SER A 3 0.86 25.44 2.86
C SER A 3 -0.24 24.38 2.73
N ARG A 4 -1.48 24.76 2.97
CA ARG A 4 -2.68 23.95 2.76
C ARG A 4 -3.02 23.77 1.26
N ALA A 5 -2.10 24.09 0.37
CA ALA A 5 -2.31 24.01 -1.07
C ALA A 5 -2.54 22.55 -1.49
N SER A 6 -3.63 22.30 -2.20
CA SER A 6 -3.83 21.03 -2.85
C SER A 6 -2.96 20.95 -4.09
N VAL A 7 -2.24 19.86 -4.23
CA VAL A 7 -1.38 19.58 -5.37
C VAL A 7 -1.93 18.42 -6.18
N ARG A 8 -1.70 18.43 -7.47
CA ARG A 8 -1.92 17.25 -8.32
C ARG A 8 -0.65 16.42 -8.32
N ALA A 9 -0.74 15.18 -7.91
CA ALA A 9 0.37 14.25 -7.90
C ALA A 9 0.08 13.06 -8.82
N GLU A 10 1.09 12.64 -9.58
CA GLU A 10 1.08 11.36 -10.28
C GLU A 10 2.05 10.43 -9.55
N VAL A 11 1.53 9.29 -9.12
CA VAL A 11 2.29 8.32 -8.36
C VAL A 11 2.15 6.93 -8.98
N VAL A 12 3.18 6.10 -8.80
CA VAL A 12 3.11 4.67 -9.11
C VAL A 12 3.09 3.91 -7.80
N VAL A 13 2.07 3.12 -7.60
CA VAL A 13 1.91 2.26 -6.44
C VAL A 13 3.10 1.27 -6.40
N THR A 14 3.77 1.14 -5.26
CA THR A 14 4.92 0.26 -5.12
C THR A 14 4.64 -0.99 -4.30
N ASP A 15 3.60 -0.93 -3.48
CA ASP A 15 3.20 -2.03 -2.61
C ASP A 15 1.67 -2.03 -2.43
N ASP A 16 1.10 -3.12 -1.91
CA ASP A 16 -0.34 -3.24 -1.72
C ASP A 16 -0.89 -2.20 -0.72
N PRO A 17 -2.06 -1.61 -1.01
CA PRO A 17 -2.73 -0.71 -0.08
C PRO A 17 -3.11 -1.43 1.21
N ARG A 18 -2.81 -0.84 2.36
CA ARG A 18 -3.16 -1.36 3.68
C ARG A 18 -4.22 -0.49 4.33
N ALA A 19 -5.28 -1.12 4.85
CA ALA A 19 -6.25 -0.40 5.66
C ALA A 19 -5.61 -0.04 7.01
N VAL A 20 -5.67 1.23 7.36
CA VAL A 20 -5.28 1.72 8.69
C VAL A 20 -6.56 2.04 9.44
N ALA A 21 -6.70 1.47 10.61
CA ALA A 21 -7.85 1.74 11.47
C ALA A 21 -7.94 3.24 11.75
N GLY A 22 -9.06 3.83 11.39
CA GLY A 22 -9.39 5.20 11.76
C GLY A 22 -9.78 5.29 13.23
N ALA A 23 -9.77 6.49 13.79
CA ALA A 23 -10.42 6.73 15.09
C ALA A 23 -11.89 6.33 14.99
N ALA A 24 -12.46 5.86 16.11
CA ALA A 24 -13.84 5.41 16.19
C ALA A 24 -14.82 6.36 15.46
N GLY A 25 -15.62 5.80 14.54
CA GLY A 25 -16.60 6.56 13.76
C GLY A 25 -16.08 7.21 12.45
N ARG A 26 -14.81 7.04 12.08
CA ARG A 26 -14.28 7.51 10.79
C ARG A 26 -14.10 6.37 9.80
N PRO A 27 -14.35 6.63 8.48
CA PRO A 27 -14.10 5.62 7.46
C PRO A 27 -12.61 5.20 7.46
N PRO A 28 -12.31 3.95 7.07
CA PRO A 28 -10.93 3.46 7.04
C PRO A 28 -10.09 4.31 6.09
N THR A 29 -8.85 4.57 6.50
CA THR A 29 -7.85 5.23 5.67
C THR A 29 -6.93 4.16 5.08
N TYR A 30 -6.63 4.25 3.79
CA TYR A 30 -5.73 3.34 3.11
C TYR A 30 -4.34 3.97 3.02
N ALA A 31 -3.35 3.30 3.61
CA ALA A 31 -1.94 3.64 3.47
C ALA A 31 -1.40 2.95 2.20
N VAL A 32 -1.04 3.75 1.21
CA VAL A 32 -0.59 3.27 -0.11
C VAL A 32 0.85 3.71 -0.33
N PRO A 33 1.82 2.79 -0.20
CA PRO A 33 3.20 3.08 -0.56
C PRO A 33 3.29 3.33 -2.06
N ALA A 34 3.95 4.43 -2.44
CA ALA A 34 4.04 4.83 -3.83
C ALA A 34 5.36 5.55 -4.14
N ARG A 35 5.67 5.66 -5.42
CA ARG A 35 6.75 6.49 -5.93
C ARG A 35 6.16 7.67 -6.69
N LEU A 36 6.49 8.88 -6.26
CA LEU A 36 6.11 10.10 -6.94
C LEU A 36 6.79 10.17 -8.31
N ARG A 37 6.05 10.53 -9.35
CA ARG A 37 6.54 10.77 -10.71
C ARG A 37 6.43 12.24 -11.09
N LEU A 38 5.31 12.85 -10.75
CA LEU A 38 5.01 14.24 -11.07
C LEU A 38 4.28 14.88 -9.89
N LEU A 39 4.68 16.07 -9.55
CA LEU A 39 3.95 16.96 -8.66
C LEU A 39 3.63 18.24 -9.43
N ALA A 40 2.38 18.62 -9.48
CA ALA A 40 1.93 19.81 -10.17
C ALA A 40 1.08 20.69 -9.24
N THR A 41 1.43 21.96 -9.19
CA THR A 41 0.61 23.05 -8.66
C THR A 41 0.05 23.87 -9.82
N ALA A 42 -0.64 24.98 -9.54
CA ALA A 42 -1.10 25.89 -10.59
C ALA A 42 0.06 26.51 -11.39
N GLU A 43 1.22 26.70 -10.76
CA GLU A 43 2.34 27.45 -11.30
C GLU A 43 3.53 26.59 -11.69
N VAL A 44 3.72 25.43 -11.03
CA VAL A 44 4.96 24.64 -11.15
C VAL A 44 4.65 23.17 -11.35
N ARG A 45 5.40 22.53 -12.25
CA ARG A 45 5.44 21.07 -12.43
C ARG A 45 6.83 20.57 -12.11
N VAL A 46 6.92 19.60 -11.18
CA VAL A 46 8.18 19.00 -10.76
C VAL A 46 8.15 17.52 -11.02
N HIS A 47 9.08 17.01 -11.78
CA HIS A 47 9.31 15.56 -11.90
C HIS A 47 10.20 15.11 -10.74
N ALA A 48 9.76 14.11 -10.02
CA ALA A 48 10.49 13.55 -8.89
C ALA A 48 10.40 12.03 -8.88
N ARG A 49 11.46 11.37 -8.42
CA ARG A 49 11.49 9.91 -8.23
C ARG A 49 11.74 9.60 -6.76
N THR A 50 10.82 10.02 -5.91
CA THR A 50 10.95 9.83 -4.46
C THR A 50 9.86 8.91 -3.90
N ARG A 51 10.16 8.24 -2.79
CA ARG A 51 9.19 7.39 -2.09
C ARG A 51 8.25 8.27 -1.28
N VAL A 52 6.95 8.05 -1.45
CA VAL A 52 5.89 8.76 -0.73
C VAL A 52 4.90 7.76 -0.15
N LEU A 53 4.21 8.17 0.90
CA LEU A 53 3.06 7.46 1.43
C LEU A 53 1.81 8.25 1.06
N VAL A 54 0.87 7.62 0.37
CA VAL A 54 -0.44 8.21 0.13
C VAL A 54 -1.42 7.68 1.17
N LEU A 55 -2.06 8.59 1.90
CA LEU A 55 -3.15 8.29 2.82
C LEU A 55 -4.46 8.64 2.12
N GLY A 56 -5.15 7.62 1.62
CA GLY A 56 -6.39 7.75 0.87
C GLY A 56 -7.60 7.37 1.72
N SER A 57 -8.64 8.20 1.78
CA SER A 57 -9.87 7.90 2.52
C SER A 57 -11.01 7.39 1.64
N HIS A 58 -10.84 7.32 0.32
CA HIS A 58 -11.84 6.78 -0.59
C HIS A 58 -11.67 5.25 -0.79
N PRO A 59 -12.75 4.43 -0.85
CA PRO A 59 -12.65 2.98 -1.03
C PRO A 59 -11.89 2.53 -2.29
N GLY A 60 -11.89 3.35 -3.35
CA GLY A 60 -11.16 3.09 -4.59
C GLY A 60 -9.65 2.89 -4.43
N TRP A 61 -9.08 3.31 -3.30
CA TRP A 61 -7.67 3.08 -2.97
C TRP A 61 -7.36 1.63 -2.65
N ARG A 62 -8.33 0.87 -2.09
CA ARG A 62 -8.16 -0.54 -1.72
C ARG A 62 -7.81 -1.43 -2.91
N GLY A 63 -8.38 -1.14 -4.08
CA GLY A 63 -8.26 -2.00 -5.27
C GLY A 63 -7.09 -1.64 -6.19
N LEU A 64 -6.13 -0.84 -5.74
CA LEU A 64 -4.93 -0.53 -6.51
C LEU A 64 -3.91 -1.66 -6.40
N LEU A 65 -3.20 -1.91 -7.49
CA LEU A 65 -2.15 -2.92 -7.56
C LEU A 65 -0.77 -2.28 -7.68
N PRO A 66 0.28 -2.92 -7.16
CA PRO A 66 1.66 -2.49 -7.37
C PRO A 66 1.95 -2.30 -8.86
N GLY A 67 2.73 -1.26 -9.20
CA GLY A 67 3.02 -0.87 -10.59
C GLY A 67 1.94 -0.06 -11.28
N GLN A 68 0.77 0.12 -10.69
CA GLN A 68 -0.29 0.92 -11.26
C GLN A 68 -0.01 2.41 -11.08
N ALA A 69 -0.13 3.18 -12.16
CA ALA A 69 -0.03 4.64 -12.13
C ALA A 69 -1.38 5.27 -11.85
N VAL A 70 -1.41 6.22 -10.93
CA VAL A 70 -2.61 6.97 -10.57
C VAL A 70 -2.31 8.46 -10.44
N ALA A 71 -3.27 9.29 -10.84
CA ALA A 71 -3.27 10.72 -10.55
C ALA A 71 -4.21 11.00 -9.38
N VAL A 72 -3.78 11.89 -8.51
CA VAL A 72 -4.54 12.25 -7.31
C VAL A 72 -4.38 13.72 -6.97
N ARG A 73 -5.45 14.33 -6.45
CA ARG A 73 -5.36 15.61 -5.73
C ARG A 73 -5.11 15.32 -4.27
N ALA A 74 -4.00 15.81 -3.75
CA ALA A 74 -3.57 15.54 -2.40
C ALA A 74 -3.06 16.80 -1.70
N ARG A 75 -3.02 16.76 -0.38
CA ARG A 75 -2.29 17.72 0.44
C ARG A 75 -0.98 17.09 0.87
N ILE A 76 0.09 17.86 0.79
CA ILE A 76 1.40 17.42 1.27
C ILE A 76 1.42 17.60 2.78
N LEU A 77 1.70 16.53 3.50
CA LEU A 77 1.97 16.54 4.92
C LEU A 77 3.47 16.30 5.13
N PRO A 78 4.09 16.97 6.11
CA PRO A 78 5.48 16.69 6.44
C PRO A 78 5.61 15.23 6.91
N ALA A 79 6.65 14.55 6.45
CA ALA A 79 7.00 13.25 6.98
C ALA A 79 7.44 13.41 8.44
N ARG A 80 7.00 12.48 9.31
CA ARG A 80 7.50 12.46 10.70
C ARG A 80 8.93 11.96 10.70
N GLY A 81 9.78 12.58 11.54
CA GLY A 81 11.19 12.22 11.62
C GLY A 81 11.39 10.72 11.86
N GLY A 82 12.39 10.13 11.18
CA GLY A 82 12.69 8.69 11.22
C GLY A 82 12.06 7.84 10.11
N ASP A 83 11.19 8.41 9.27
CA ASP A 83 10.64 7.70 8.12
C ASP A 83 11.56 7.90 6.89
N LEU A 84 11.90 6.80 6.20
CA LEU A 84 12.66 6.79 4.93
C LEU A 84 11.84 7.38 3.75
N ARG A 85 10.63 7.87 4.01
CA ARG A 85 9.74 8.48 3.03
C ARG A 85 9.92 9.99 3.05
N SER A 86 10.05 10.57 1.86
CA SER A 86 10.30 12.01 1.72
C SER A 86 9.06 12.87 1.99
N ALA A 87 7.86 12.33 1.83
CA ALA A 87 6.60 13.05 2.07
C ALA A 87 5.41 12.11 2.27
N VAL A 88 4.38 12.62 2.93
CA VAL A 88 3.08 12.00 3.06
C VAL A 88 2.07 12.81 2.26
N LEU A 89 1.29 12.16 1.40
CA LEU A 89 0.22 12.76 0.61
C LEU A 89 -1.13 12.36 1.18
N SER A 90 -1.94 13.30 1.62
CA SER A 90 -3.30 13.04 2.09
C SER A 90 -4.30 13.31 0.97
N ALA A 91 -5.07 12.28 0.58
CA ALA A 91 -6.02 12.32 -0.53
C ALA A 91 -7.40 11.82 -0.08
N SER A 92 -8.43 12.64 -0.24
CA SER A 92 -9.81 12.26 0.08
C SER A 92 -10.60 11.80 -1.14
N ALA A 93 -10.16 12.17 -2.33
CA ALA A 93 -10.84 11.81 -3.57
C ALA A 93 -10.45 10.41 -4.07
N GLU A 94 -11.28 9.87 -4.95
CA GLU A 94 -10.98 8.65 -5.69
C GLU A 94 -9.70 8.81 -6.53
N PRO A 95 -8.79 7.81 -6.55
CA PRO A 95 -7.61 7.85 -7.39
C PRO A 95 -7.98 7.69 -8.87
N ALA A 96 -7.60 8.65 -9.71
CA ALA A 96 -7.76 8.53 -11.16
C ALA A 96 -6.67 7.60 -11.72
N ARG A 97 -7.07 6.44 -12.20
CA ARG A 97 -6.14 5.45 -12.77
C ARG A 97 -5.61 5.94 -14.12
N LEU A 98 -4.31 6.08 -14.26
CA LEU A 98 -3.62 6.52 -15.49
C LEU A 98 -3.29 5.35 -16.44
N GLY A 99 -3.63 4.13 -16.05
CA GLY A 99 -3.38 2.93 -16.84
C GLY A 99 -3.81 1.66 -16.11
N ARG A 100 -3.68 0.54 -16.81
CA ARG A 100 -3.93 -0.78 -16.23
C ARG A 100 -2.63 -1.31 -15.62
N ALA A 101 -2.75 -2.06 -14.53
CA ALA A 101 -1.63 -2.85 -14.00
C ALA A 101 -1.16 -3.87 -15.07
N SER A 102 0.12 -4.19 -15.07
CA SER A 102 0.70 -5.20 -15.97
C SER A 102 0.03 -6.57 -15.78
N LEU A 103 0.10 -7.42 -16.80
CA LEU A 103 -0.48 -8.78 -16.72
C LEU A 103 0.05 -9.57 -15.50
N PRO A 104 1.37 -9.63 -15.23
CA PRO A 104 1.87 -10.33 -14.05
C PRO A 104 1.30 -9.81 -12.74
N GLN A 105 1.17 -8.49 -12.61
CA GLN A 105 0.60 -7.86 -11.39
C GLN A 105 -0.89 -8.15 -11.23
N ARG A 106 -1.62 -8.21 -12.33
CA ARG A 106 -3.04 -8.60 -12.30
C ARG A 106 -3.22 -10.06 -11.91
N ILE A 107 -2.37 -10.96 -12.39
CA ILE A 107 -2.36 -12.38 -12.02
C ILE A 107 -2.00 -12.52 -10.54
N ALA A 108 -0.93 -11.88 -10.08
CA ALA A 108 -0.53 -11.87 -8.67
C ALA A 108 -1.63 -11.31 -7.75
N GLY A 109 -2.31 -10.23 -8.17
CA GLY A 109 -3.45 -9.68 -7.43
C GLY A 109 -4.63 -10.64 -7.34
N ARG A 110 -4.94 -11.39 -8.41
CA ARG A 110 -5.99 -12.42 -8.41
C ARG A 110 -5.64 -13.59 -7.50
N LEU A 111 -4.38 -14.04 -7.53
CA LEU A 111 -3.90 -15.13 -6.65
C LEU A 111 -4.00 -14.73 -5.18
N ARG A 112 -3.58 -13.51 -4.83
CA ARG A 112 -3.73 -12.99 -3.46
C ARG A 112 -5.18 -12.92 -3.04
N ALA A 113 -6.05 -12.34 -3.87
CA ALA A 113 -7.47 -12.25 -3.59
C ALA A 113 -8.13 -13.63 -3.44
N GLY A 114 -7.74 -14.61 -4.27
CA GLY A 114 -8.20 -15.99 -4.16
C GLY A 114 -7.75 -16.66 -2.86
N LEU A 115 -6.48 -16.45 -2.46
CA LEU A 115 -5.96 -16.96 -1.20
C LEU A 115 -6.67 -16.32 0.01
N GLN A 116 -6.89 -15.00 -0.01
CA GLN A 116 -7.65 -14.31 1.03
C GLN A 116 -9.07 -14.88 1.17
N ALA A 117 -9.77 -15.07 0.04
CA ALA A 117 -11.12 -15.66 0.04
C ALA A 117 -11.10 -17.11 0.56
N ALA A 118 -10.11 -17.91 0.23
CA ALA A 118 -9.96 -19.28 0.73
C ALA A 118 -9.66 -19.31 2.24
N CYS A 119 -9.05 -18.25 2.78
CA CYS A 119 -8.76 -18.12 4.21
C CYS A 119 -9.90 -17.49 5.02
N GLU A 120 -10.94 -16.96 4.36
CA GLU A 120 -12.08 -16.33 5.06
C GLU A 120 -12.81 -17.25 6.06
N PRO A 121 -13.01 -18.56 5.79
CA PRO A 121 -13.66 -19.47 6.74
C PRO A 121 -12.80 -19.84 7.95
N LEU A 122 -11.52 -19.50 7.95
CA LEU A 122 -10.59 -19.81 9.05
C LEU A 122 -10.77 -18.82 10.22
N PRO A 123 -10.46 -19.25 11.47
CA PRO A 123 -10.37 -18.34 12.60
C PRO A 123 -9.41 -17.16 12.32
N ASP A 124 -9.60 -16.03 13.00
CA ASP A 124 -8.90 -14.76 12.72
C ASP A 124 -7.37 -14.89 12.69
N ALA A 125 -6.78 -15.61 13.65
CA ALA A 125 -5.33 -15.75 13.73
C ALA A 125 -4.74 -16.52 12.53
N PRO A 126 -5.13 -17.77 12.20
CA PRO A 126 -4.63 -18.48 11.04
C PRO A 126 -5.11 -17.83 9.72
N GLY A 127 -6.34 -17.28 9.66
CA GLY A 127 -6.89 -16.62 8.48
C GLY A 127 -6.13 -15.35 8.08
N GLY A 128 -5.60 -14.62 9.05
CA GLY A 128 -4.71 -13.48 8.81
C GLY A 128 -3.26 -13.86 8.56
N LEU A 129 -2.77 -14.93 9.20
CA LEU A 129 -1.36 -15.35 9.12
C LEU A 129 -1.02 -16.05 7.80
N LEU A 130 -1.89 -16.95 7.30
CA LEU A 130 -1.62 -17.73 6.09
C LEU A 130 -1.32 -16.86 4.85
N PRO A 131 -2.12 -15.83 4.51
CA PRO A 131 -1.79 -14.93 3.42
C PRO A 131 -0.46 -14.21 3.62
N GLY A 132 -0.13 -13.86 4.87
CA GLY A 132 1.16 -13.28 5.24
C GLY A 132 2.33 -14.19 4.90
N LEU A 133 2.25 -15.46 5.29
CA LEU A 133 3.31 -16.44 5.06
C LEU A 133 3.45 -16.87 3.60
N VAL A 134 2.36 -16.97 2.84
CA VAL A 134 2.37 -17.50 1.46
C VAL A 134 2.70 -16.41 0.44
N VAL A 135 2.09 -15.23 0.56
CA VAL A 135 2.20 -14.17 -0.45
C VAL A 135 2.67 -12.82 0.11
N GLY A 136 3.06 -12.78 1.38
CA GLY A 136 3.50 -11.56 2.07
C GLY A 136 2.38 -10.57 2.38
N ASP A 137 1.13 -11.00 2.33
CA ASP A 137 -0.02 -10.14 2.58
C ASP A 137 -0.37 -10.13 4.07
N THR A 138 0.11 -9.13 4.77
CA THR A 138 -0.15 -8.91 6.20
C THR A 138 -1.34 -7.99 6.47
N SER A 139 -2.17 -7.70 5.46
CA SER A 139 -3.29 -6.73 5.59
C SER A 139 -4.36 -7.15 6.61
N ARG A 140 -4.47 -8.45 6.89
CA ARG A 140 -5.41 -9.06 7.86
C ARG A 140 -4.71 -9.65 9.08
N LEU A 141 -3.41 -9.44 9.23
CA LEU A 141 -2.68 -9.92 10.41
C LEU A 141 -3.13 -9.15 11.64
N ASP A 142 -3.44 -9.89 12.71
CA ASP A 142 -3.78 -9.30 14.00
C ASP A 142 -2.61 -8.43 14.50
N PRO A 143 -2.86 -7.17 14.90
CA PRO A 143 -1.83 -6.28 15.43
C PRO A 143 -1.10 -6.84 16.65
N ALA A 144 -1.76 -7.63 17.51
CA ALA A 144 -1.13 -8.29 18.66
C ALA A 144 -0.14 -9.35 18.16
N LEU A 145 -0.53 -10.19 17.20
CA LEU A 145 0.35 -11.19 16.60
C LEU A 145 1.51 -10.53 15.82
N GLU A 146 1.29 -9.40 15.16
CA GLU A 146 2.36 -8.62 14.53
C GLU A 146 3.37 -8.10 15.56
N ALA A 147 2.90 -7.64 16.72
CA ALA A 147 3.75 -7.21 17.82
C ALA A 147 4.57 -8.38 18.39
N ASP A 148 3.97 -9.56 18.56
CA ASP A 148 4.64 -10.76 19.01
C ASP A 148 5.73 -11.20 18.02
N PHE A 149 5.47 -11.19 16.72
CA PHE A 149 6.49 -11.47 15.70
C PHE A 149 7.64 -10.47 15.73
N ARG A 150 7.36 -9.21 16.03
CA ARG A 150 8.40 -8.18 16.18
C ARG A 150 9.24 -8.42 17.41
N THR A 151 8.62 -8.79 18.54
CA THR A 151 9.30 -9.04 19.81
C THR A 151 10.16 -10.30 19.76
N THR A 152 9.68 -11.35 19.06
CA THR A 152 10.39 -12.62 18.90
C THR A 152 11.39 -12.63 17.72
N GLY A 153 11.51 -11.52 16.96
CA GLY A 153 12.39 -11.43 15.80
C GLY A 153 11.92 -12.23 14.57
N LEU A 154 10.67 -12.71 14.58
CA LEU A 154 10.09 -13.53 13.49
C LEU A 154 9.45 -12.72 12.35
N THR A 155 9.58 -11.41 12.36
CA THR A 155 9.05 -10.51 11.29
C THR A 155 9.57 -10.86 9.89
N HIS A 156 10.73 -11.51 9.81
CA HIS A 156 11.28 -11.96 8.52
C HIS A 156 10.43 -13.05 7.86
N LEU A 157 9.67 -13.84 8.60
CA LEU A 157 8.80 -14.90 8.04
C LEU A 157 7.68 -14.31 7.17
N THR A 158 7.13 -13.17 7.54
CA THR A 158 6.10 -12.48 6.75
C THR A 158 6.69 -11.57 5.66
N ALA A 159 7.98 -11.17 5.78
CA ALA A 159 8.66 -10.31 4.83
C ALA A 159 9.29 -11.06 3.64
N VAL A 160 9.67 -12.33 3.82
CA VAL A 160 10.47 -13.12 2.84
C VAL A 160 9.61 -13.83 1.80
N SER A 161 8.33 -14.05 2.04
CA SER A 161 7.46 -14.82 1.15
C SER A 161 7.31 -14.24 -0.26
N GLY A 162 7.40 -12.93 -0.43
CA GLY A 162 7.44 -12.30 -1.76
C GLY A 162 8.69 -12.64 -2.57
N SER A 163 9.83 -12.82 -1.92
CA SER A 163 11.10 -13.23 -2.56
C SER A 163 11.10 -14.72 -2.93
N ASN A 164 10.46 -15.57 -2.13
CA ASN A 164 10.36 -17.00 -2.41
C ASN A 164 9.52 -17.30 -3.66
N CYS A 165 8.43 -16.54 -3.89
CA CYS A 165 7.68 -16.64 -5.15
C CYS A 165 8.52 -16.27 -6.38
N LEU A 166 9.39 -15.27 -6.27
CA LEU A 166 10.29 -14.89 -7.36
C LEU A 166 11.36 -15.95 -7.64
N ILE A 167 11.88 -16.61 -6.61
CA ILE A 167 12.86 -17.70 -6.75
C ILE A 167 12.22 -18.91 -7.44
N VAL A 168 11.00 -19.28 -7.04
CA VAL A 168 10.28 -20.41 -7.67
C VAL A 168 9.91 -20.12 -9.10
N MET A 169 9.51 -18.88 -9.44
CA MET A 169 9.18 -18.50 -10.82
C MET A 169 10.41 -18.26 -11.71
N GLY A 170 11.57 -17.96 -11.13
CA GLY A 170 12.82 -17.78 -11.85
C GLY A 170 13.60 -19.09 -12.10
N ALA A 171 13.17 -20.19 -11.47
CA ALA A 171 13.77 -21.52 -11.64
C ALA A 171 13.05 -22.41 -12.67
N MET A 172 11.99 -21.91 -13.31
CA MET A 172 11.28 -22.51 -14.46
C MET A 172 11.69 -21.80 -15.75
#